data_9c0a683e5bf84a7f36272970dd2c01d1
#
_entry.id   9c0a683e5bf84a7f36272970dd2c01d1
#
_cell.length_a   1.000
_cell.length_b   1.000
_cell.length_c   1.000
_cell.angle_alpha   90.00
_cell.angle_beta   90.00
_cell.angle_gamma   90.00
#
_symmetry.space_group_name_H-M   'P 1'
#
loop_
_entity.id
_entity.type
_entity.pdbx_description
1 polymer ?
#
loop_
_entity_poly.entity_id
_entity_poly.type
_entity_poly.pdbx_seq_one_letter_code
_entity_poly.pdbx_strand_id
1 'polypeptide(L)'
;MFSNKNIILVFLFLACSCSTTNNNFFSRNYHNTTARYNSYFNAQQNIKNCEKNMKQVFVEEYDKMLDFYITTNEGNTYNNKLDKAIERSQKNILQHSIIEKGQEHCKWIDDSYLTIAKSYYYKKDYIKAKETLKYIIGTYKEDRVLFEAKMMLVKCYIETKDIYFAKLEIEKIKAKNKKQEKEVNKIYSYIDYLNNDIDNSIEKTKKYLSLEKNKTEKTRHTYILAQLYEKQKNFTEAYENYKKVVKMSSDYDMVFNSKLKKAKVVDIQKNTTTEIEEELKQMLKDEKNTDYFYEIYLTLAELNLRKQDTTKSIKMFNMASKNIKQNNQYDSHLNLANIFYSKKEYKKAQKHYDSTLVFLSKKHNNYKNIKERQENLTDLVDNLQIIKKQDSLIMVSKMPEQNRNKIIDKIIQELIKKEQEEARNNINQTGFGSNTNNLGLNSFTQNRINEEQTRQFGSNWYFYNNTTLTFGYSSFKKKWGKRKLEDNWRRQNKSTVSLEEYYSKQDSLQKEKTENDPKKRETYLKDLPF
;
A
#
# COMPACT_ATOMS: atom_id res chain seq x y z
N MET A 1 68.41 -31.94 -11.15
CA MET A 1 67.90 -32.28 -12.48
C MET A 1 66.88 -33.39 -12.30
N PHE A 2 65.57 -33.08 -12.27
CA PHE A 2 64.51 -34.11 -12.18
C PHE A 2 64.48 -34.85 -13.50
N SER A 3 64.66 -36.16 -13.44
CA SER A 3 64.60 -37.03 -14.62
C SER A 3 63.23 -36.91 -15.31
N ASN A 4 63.17 -36.79 -16.63
CA ASN A 4 61.96 -36.77 -17.42
C ASN A 4 60.95 -37.88 -17.06
N LYS A 5 61.44 -39.01 -16.55
CA LYS A 5 60.62 -40.12 -16.03
C LYS A 5 59.80 -39.73 -14.80
N ASN A 6 60.36 -38.90 -13.90
CA ASN A 6 59.67 -38.43 -12.69
C ASN A 6 58.59 -37.36 -13.03
N ILE A 7 58.84 -36.56 -14.05
CA ILE A 7 57.87 -35.59 -14.55
C ILE A 7 56.70 -36.28 -15.20
N ILE A 8 56.95 -37.33 -16.00
CA ILE A 8 55.89 -38.17 -16.64
C ILE A 8 55.08 -38.91 -15.56
N LEU A 9 55.73 -39.42 -14.50
CA LEU A 9 55.04 -40.10 -13.39
C LEU A 9 54.15 -39.14 -12.61
N VAL A 10 54.60 -37.91 -12.37
CA VAL A 10 53.78 -36.88 -11.75
C VAL A 10 52.60 -36.45 -12.62
N PHE A 11 52.79 -36.37 -13.95
CA PHE A 11 51.69 -36.10 -14.90
C PHE A 11 50.68 -37.27 -14.99
N LEU A 12 51.15 -38.50 -14.92
CA LEU A 12 50.26 -39.69 -14.88
C LEU A 12 49.45 -39.73 -13.55
N PHE A 13 50.05 -39.40 -12.43
CA PHE A 13 49.34 -39.29 -11.15
C PHE A 13 48.31 -38.16 -11.16
N LEU A 14 48.55 -37.03 -11.81
CA LEU A 14 47.62 -35.93 -11.97
C LEU A 14 46.45 -36.31 -12.89
N ALA A 15 46.66 -37.10 -13.94
CA ALA A 15 45.62 -37.60 -14.85
C ALA A 15 44.66 -38.60 -14.17
N CYS A 16 45.15 -39.42 -13.22
CA CYS A 16 44.30 -40.36 -12.48
C CYS A 16 43.45 -39.72 -11.37
N SER A 17 43.73 -38.46 -11.00
CA SER A 17 43.01 -37.77 -9.90
C SER A 17 41.67 -37.20 -10.31
N CYS A 18 41.36 -37.08 -11.57
CA CYS A 18 40.14 -36.44 -12.09
C CYS A 18 38.92 -37.39 -12.24
N SER A 19 39.00 -38.65 -11.81
CA SER A 19 37.91 -39.61 -11.95
C SER A 19 36.99 -39.57 -10.73
N THR A 20 35.69 -39.35 -10.96
CA THR A 20 34.63 -39.43 -9.92
C THR A 20 34.32 -40.88 -9.50
N THR A 21 34.84 -41.89 -10.24
CA THR A 21 34.67 -43.32 -9.92
C THR A 21 35.66 -43.79 -8.84
N ASN A 22 36.73 -43.06 -8.59
CA ASN A 22 37.79 -43.43 -7.65
C ASN A 22 37.68 -42.62 -6.35
N ASN A 23 37.38 -43.30 -5.24
CA ASN A 23 37.31 -42.70 -3.90
C ASN A 23 38.67 -42.74 -3.16
N ASN A 24 39.75 -42.32 -3.83
CA ASN A 24 41.06 -42.21 -3.17
C ASN A 24 41.29 -40.81 -2.60
N PHE A 25 42.28 -40.66 -1.73
CA PHE A 25 42.62 -39.42 -1.07
C PHE A 25 42.85 -38.24 -2.04
N PHE A 26 43.57 -38.48 -3.13
CA PHE A 26 43.88 -37.46 -4.14
C PHE A 26 42.63 -37.03 -4.92
N SER A 27 41.81 -37.98 -5.35
CA SER A 27 40.54 -37.70 -6.03
C SER A 27 39.61 -36.89 -5.14
N ARG A 28 39.40 -37.31 -3.88
CA ARG A 28 38.59 -36.56 -2.92
C ARG A 28 39.07 -35.13 -2.68
N ASN A 29 40.38 -34.92 -2.49
CA ASN A 29 40.93 -33.60 -2.29
C ASN A 29 40.79 -32.70 -3.52
N TYR A 30 41.01 -33.25 -4.71
CA TYR A 30 40.83 -32.53 -5.96
C TYR A 30 39.35 -32.12 -6.14
N HIS A 31 38.43 -33.06 -6.04
CA HIS A 31 36.98 -32.75 -6.20
C HIS A 31 36.46 -31.84 -5.13
N ASN A 32 36.85 -32.02 -3.85
CA ASN A 32 36.47 -31.11 -2.78
C ASN A 32 36.97 -29.67 -3.01
N THR A 33 38.24 -29.51 -3.46
CA THR A 33 38.82 -28.19 -3.70
C THR A 33 38.14 -27.52 -4.90
N THR A 34 38.01 -28.22 -6.00
CA THR A 34 37.45 -27.69 -7.24
C THR A 34 35.94 -27.39 -7.08
N ALA A 35 35.19 -28.28 -6.45
CA ALA A 35 33.78 -28.06 -6.14
C ALA A 35 33.58 -26.79 -5.31
N ARG A 36 34.40 -26.61 -4.25
CA ARG A 36 34.28 -25.48 -3.35
C ARG A 36 34.53 -24.13 -4.01
N TYR A 37 35.70 -24.01 -4.66
CA TYR A 37 36.23 -22.70 -5.07
C TYR A 37 35.83 -22.25 -6.47
N ASN A 38 35.11 -23.08 -7.23
CA ASN A 38 34.63 -22.71 -8.54
C ASN A 38 33.09 -22.70 -8.61
N SER A 39 32.48 -23.83 -8.89
CA SER A 39 31.04 -23.88 -9.20
C SER A 39 30.16 -23.52 -8.00
N TYR A 40 30.43 -24.12 -6.82
CA TYR A 40 29.67 -23.83 -5.60
C TYR A 40 29.84 -22.38 -5.12
N PHE A 41 31.09 -21.89 -5.07
CA PHE A 41 31.35 -20.50 -4.64
C PHE A 41 30.58 -19.49 -5.50
N ASN A 42 30.66 -19.64 -6.82
CA ASN A 42 29.98 -18.76 -7.76
C ASN A 42 28.45 -18.87 -7.67
N ALA A 43 27.91 -20.07 -7.46
CA ALA A 43 26.47 -20.26 -7.25
C ALA A 43 25.99 -19.59 -5.97
N GLN A 44 26.73 -19.80 -4.87
CA GLN A 44 26.41 -19.17 -3.58
C GLN A 44 26.53 -17.65 -3.63
N GLN A 45 27.53 -17.11 -4.38
CA GLN A 45 27.67 -15.66 -4.54
C GLN A 45 26.46 -15.05 -5.28
N ASN A 46 25.88 -15.75 -6.25
CA ASN A 46 24.67 -15.30 -6.91
C ASN A 46 23.49 -15.19 -5.93
N ILE A 47 23.31 -16.19 -5.04
CA ILE A 47 22.25 -16.14 -4.02
C ILE A 47 22.49 -15.00 -3.05
N LYS A 48 23.71 -14.85 -2.49
CA LYS A 48 24.05 -13.76 -1.57
C LYS A 48 23.78 -12.39 -2.17
N ASN A 49 24.10 -12.21 -3.46
CA ASN A 49 23.82 -10.97 -4.16
C ASN A 49 22.31 -10.73 -4.33
N CYS A 50 21.53 -11.80 -4.61
CA CYS A 50 20.08 -11.70 -4.64
C CYS A 50 19.51 -11.31 -3.27
N GLU A 51 19.91 -12.00 -2.20
CA GLU A 51 19.48 -11.71 -0.83
C GLU A 51 19.84 -10.28 -0.39
N LYS A 52 21.04 -9.81 -0.75
CA LYS A 52 21.47 -8.42 -0.47
C LYS A 52 20.58 -7.42 -1.20
N ASN A 53 20.35 -7.62 -2.49
CA ASN A 53 19.52 -6.72 -3.27
C ASN A 53 18.07 -6.72 -2.79
N MET A 54 17.52 -7.91 -2.48
CA MET A 54 16.19 -8.05 -1.90
C MET A 54 16.03 -7.23 -0.62
N LYS A 55 17.01 -7.29 0.28
CA LYS A 55 17.01 -6.48 1.51
C LYS A 55 17.10 -4.98 1.26
N GLN A 56 17.78 -4.55 0.20
CA GLN A 56 17.94 -3.13 -0.14
C GLN A 56 16.67 -2.51 -0.74
N VAL A 57 15.88 -3.32 -1.46
CA VAL A 57 14.63 -2.87 -2.12
C VAL A 57 13.41 -3.07 -1.21
N PHE A 58 13.55 -3.84 -0.16
CA PHE A 58 12.46 -4.14 0.74
C PHE A 58 12.02 -2.89 1.52
N VAL A 59 10.74 -2.55 1.40
CA VAL A 59 10.09 -1.46 2.13
C VAL A 59 9.12 -2.06 3.15
N GLU A 60 9.26 -1.67 4.41
CA GLU A 60 8.38 -2.13 5.48
C GLU A 60 6.99 -1.46 5.38
N GLU A 61 5.93 -2.25 5.51
CA GLU A 61 4.55 -1.76 5.58
C GLU A 61 4.09 -1.66 7.04
N TYR A 62 4.25 -0.49 7.66
CA TYR A 62 3.97 -0.28 9.09
C TYR A 62 2.48 -0.24 9.47
N ASP A 63 1.58 -0.18 8.51
CA ASP A 63 0.12 -0.28 8.69
C ASP A 63 -0.32 -1.72 9.00
N LYS A 64 0.50 -2.70 8.64
CA LYS A 64 0.28 -4.14 8.87
C LYS A 64 1.25 -4.69 9.91
N MET A 65 1.03 -5.95 10.26
CA MET A 65 2.03 -6.72 11.00
C MET A 65 3.28 -6.85 10.14
N LEU A 66 4.44 -6.48 10.68
CA LEU A 66 5.71 -6.64 9.96
C LEU A 66 6.01 -8.12 9.74
N ASP A 67 6.59 -8.43 8.59
CA ASP A 67 7.01 -9.79 8.29
C ASP A 67 8.11 -10.25 9.26
N PHE A 68 8.04 -11.48 9.77
CA PHE A 68 9.04 -12.01 10.69
C PHE A 68 10.39 -12.25 10.03
N TYR A 69 10.40 -12.43 8.72
CA TYR A 69 11.62 -12.43 7.90
C TYR A 69 11.34 -11.74 6.56
N ILE A 70 12.36 -11.09 6.05
CA ILE A 70 12.24 -10.30 4.82
C ILE A 70 12.06 -11.25 3.63
N THR A 71 10.92 -11.13 2.95
CA THR A 71 10.62 -11.76 1.67
C THR A 71 10.32 -10.66 0.66
N THR A 72 10.63 -10.87 -0.61
CA THR A 72 10.28 -9.91 -1.65
C THR A 72 9.20 -10.45 -2.57
N ASN A 73 8.30 -9.59 -3.01
CA ASN A 73 7.30 -9.91 -4.01
C ASN A 73 7.84 -9.88 -5.46
N GLU A 74 9.06 -9.39 -5.67
CA GLU A 74 9.69 -9.23 -6.98
C GLU A 74 10.37 -10.50 -7.50
N GLY A 75 9.65 -11.65 -7.49
CA GLY A 75 10.21 -12.96 -7.86
C GLY A 75 10.90 -13.02 -9.22
N ASN A 76 10.47 -12.24 -10.21
CA ASN A 76 10.98 -12.34 -11.58
C ASN A 76 12.30 -11.59 -11.82
N THR A 77 12.59 -10.54 -11.05
CA THR A 77 13.76 -9.67 -11.23
C THR A 77 15.08 -10.41 -11.04
N TYR A 78 15.09 -11.44 -10.20
CA TYR A 78 16.29 -12.19 -9.85
C TYR A 78 16.42 -13.54 -10.56
N ASN A 79 15.43 -13.96 -11.37
CA ASN A 79 15.36 -15.28 -11.98
C ASN A 79 16.62 -15.67 -12.74
N ASN A 80 17.18 -14.78 -13.55
CA ASN A 80 18.40 -15.06 -14.31
C ASN A 80 19.61 -15.40 -13.42
N LYS A 81 19.78 -14.70 -12.28
CA LYS A 81 20.87 -14.98 -11.33
C LYS A 81 20.61 -16.28 -10.58
N LEU A 82 19.37 -16.55 -10.23
CA LEU A 82 18.96 -17.79 -9.54
C LEU A 82 19.06 -18.99 -10.46
N ASP A 83 18.72 -18.86 -11.75
CA ASP A 83 18.91 -19.93 -12.75
C ASP A 83 20.39 -20.26 -12.95
N LYS A 84 21.25 -19.24 -13.03
CA LYS A 84 22.70 -19.44 -13.05
C LYS A 84 23.24 -20.12 -11.77
N ALA A 85 22.61 -19.86 -10.62
CA ALA A 85 22.99 -20.55 -9.38
C ALA A 85 22.57 -22.03 -9.42
N ILE A 86 21.38 -22.33 -9.95
CA ILE A 86 20.91 -23.71 -10.16
C ILE A 86 21.84 -24.45 -11.13
N GLU A 87 22.07 -23.88 -12.31
CA GLU A 87 22.93 -24.48 -13.35
C GLU A 87 24.34 -24.79 -12.81
N ARG A 88 24.96 -23.84 -12.15
CA ARG A 88 26.29 -24.04 -11.56
C ARG A 88 26.30 -25.10 -10.47
N SER A 89 25.26 -25.15 -9.63
CA SER A 89 25.15 -26.16 -8.59
C SER A 89 24.92 -27.55 -9.18
N GLN A 90 24.07 -27.67 -10.22
CA GLN A 90 23.88 -28.92 -10.96
C GLN A 90 25.18 -29.40 -11.63
N LYS A 91 25.91 -28.48 -12.28
CA LYS A 91 27.24 -28.79 -12.87
C LYS A 91 28.21 -29.25 -11.79
N ASN A 92 28.20 -28.63 -10.60
CA ASN A 92 29.03 -29.04 -9.48
C ASN A 92 28.74 -30.48 -9.04
N ILE A 93 27.46 -30.82 -8.91
CA ILE A 93 27.02 -32.18 -8.55
C ILE A 93 27.48 -33.19 -9.61
N LEU A 94 27.19 -32.91 -10.88
CA LEU A 94 27.54 -33.81 -11.98
C LEU A 94 29.03 -34.06 -12.12
N GLN A 95 29.88 -33.06 -11.87
CA GLN A 95 31.32 -33.13 -12.08
C GLN A 95 32.11 -33.60 -10.87
N HIS A 96 31.55 -33.46 -9.65
CA HIS A 96 32.34 -33.64 -8.43
C HIS A 96 31.74 -34.61 -7.41
N SER A 97 30.52 -35.14 -7.64
CA SER A 97 29.94 -36.14 -6.74
C SER A 97 30.73 -37.45 -6.81
N ILE A 98 31.12 -37.95 -5.66
CA ILE A 98 31.82 -39.25 -5.50
C ILE A 98 30.96 -40.10 -4.56
N ILE A 99 30.20 -41.02 -5.14
CA ILE A 99 29.31 -41.91 -4.39
C ILE A 99 29.95 -43.29 -4.29
N GLU A 100 30.25 -43.75 -3.06
CA GLU A 100 30.70 -45.10 -2.80
C GLU A 100 29.82 -45.72 -1.71
N LYS A 101 29.31 -46.91 -1.96
CA LYS A 101 28.40 -47.63 -1.01
C LYS A 101 27.22 -46.80 -0.53
N GLY A 102 26.68 -45.93 -1.40
CA GLY A 102 25.56 -45.07 -1.11
C GLY A 102 25.89 -43.84 -0.25
N GLN A 103 27.19 -43.55 -0.01
CA GLN A 103 27.63 -42.35 0.71
C GLN A 103 28.35 -41.41 -0.25
N GLU A 104 28.00 -40.13 -0.12
CA GLU A 104 28.68 -39.04 -0.83
C GLU A 104 29.97 -38.64 -0.09
N HIS A 105 31.07 -38.60 -0.81
CA HIS A 105 32.40 -38.29 -0.29
C HIS A 105 32.91 -36.87 -0.62
N CYS A 106 32.25 -36.15 -1.53
CA CYS A 106 32.54 -34.75 -1.77
C CYS A 106 31.67 -33.88 -0.85
N LYS A 107 32.35 -33.11 0.02
CA LYS A 107 31.74 -32.31 1.10
C LYS A 107 30.85 -31.15 0.64
N TRP A 108 30.83 -30.81 -0.65
CA TRP A 108 30.15 -29.62 -1.18
C TRP A 108 28.95 -29.96 -2.07
N ILE A 109 28.59 -31.24 -2.15
CA ILE A 109 27.46 -31.68 -2.94
C ILE A 109 26.14 -31.42 -2.22
N ASP A 110 26.07 -31.69 -0.93
CA ASP A 110 24.92 -31.36 -0.06
C ASP A 110 24.65 -29.85 -0.03
N ASP A 111 25.71 -29.02 0.07
CA ASP A 111 25.62 -27.57 -0.05
C ASP A 111 25.13 -27.12 -1.43
N SER A 112 25.51 -27.84 -2.50
CA SER A 112 25.04 -27.53 -3.85
C SER A 112 23.54 -27.82 -4.01
N TYR A 113 23.05 -28.94 -3.47
CA TYR A 113 21.61 -29.20 -3.42
C TYR A 113 20.87 -28.13 -2.58
N LEU A 114 21.43 -27.72 -1.44
CA LEU A 114 20.83 -26.64 -0.64
C LEU A 114 20.78 -25.31 -1.40
N THR A 115 21.81 -25.02 -2.21
CA THR A 115 21.85 -23.84 -3.09
C THR A 115 20.77 -23.89 -4.16
N ILE A 116 20.53 -25.08 -4.75
CA ILE A 116 19.41 -25.31 -5.70
C ILE A 116 18.06 -25.06 -5.00
N ALA A 117 17.86 -25.64 -3.81
CA ALA A 117 16.63 -25.47 -3.06
C ALA A 117 16.34 -24.02 -2.69
N LYS A 118 17.36 -23.27 -2.23
CA LYS A 118 17.27 -21.82 -1.98
C LYS A 118 16.92 -21.05 -3.25
N SER A 119 17.51 -21.40 -4.38
CA SER A 119 17.21 -20.75 -5.65
C SER A 119 15.75 -20.95 -6.05
N TYR A 120 15.22 -22.17 -5.94
CA TYR A 120 13.80 -22.44 -6.17
C TYR A 120 12.90 -21.70 -5.18
N TYR A 121 13.25 -21.62 -3.90
CA TYR A 121 12.51 -20.87 -2.90
C TYR A 121 12.40 -19.39 -3.29
N TYR A 122 13.51 -18.73 -3.66
CA TYR A 122 13.50 -17.33 -4.08
C TYR A 122 12.81 -17.08 -5.42
N LYS A 123 12.77 -18.11 -6.30
CA LYS A 123 11.94 -18.11 -7.53
C LYS A 123 10.47 -18.36 -7.24
N LYS A 124 10.08 -18.61 -6.00
CA LYS A 124 8.73 -19.02 -5.57
C LYS A 124 8.25 -20.35 -6.16
N ASP A 125 9.16 -21.17 -6.69
CA ASP A 125 8.89 -22.56 -7.07
C ASP A 125 9.01 -23.47 -5.84
N TYR A 126 8.02 -23.33 -4.95
CA TYR A 126 8.02 -24.03 -3.66
C TYR A 126 7.86 -25.55 -3.81
N ILE A 127 7.33 -26.03 -4.93
CA ILE A 127 7.21 -27.48 -5.19
C ILE A 127 8.61 -28.06 -5.33
N LYS A 128 9.41 -27.57 -6.29
CA LYS A 128 10.79 -28.03 -6.49
C LYS A 128 11.69 -27.76 -5.30
N ALA A 129 11.47 -26.65 -4.60
CA ALA A 129 12.19 -26.35 -3.36
C ALA A 129 11.92 -27.43 -2.30
N LYS A 130 10.64 -27.78 -2.03
CA LYS A 130 10.26 -28.83 -1.06
C LYS A 130 10.80 -30.21 -1.45
N GLU A 131 10.74 -30.58 -2.74
CA GLU A 131 11.29 -31.86 -3.23
C GLU A 131 12.80 -31.95 -3.00
N THR A 132 13.54 -30.91 -3.40
CA THR A 132 15.00 -30.86 -3.20
C THR A 132 15.37 -30.89 -1.71
N LEU A 133 14.64 -30.16 -0.86
CA LEU A 133 14.89 -30.13 0.59
C LEU A 133 14.59 -31.49 1.24
N LYS A 134 13.50 -32.16 0.85
CA LYS A 134 13.19 -33.51 1.33
C LYS A 134 14.26 -34.52 0.92
N TYR A 135 14.77 -34.40 -0.31
CA TYR A 135 15.88 -35.23 -0.79
C TYR A 135 17.12 -35.02 0.10
N ILE A 136 17.51 -33.77 0.39
CA ILE A 136 18.64 -33.47 1.28
C ILE A 136 18.44 -34.11 2.66
N ILE A 137 17.26 -33.93 3.26
CA ILE A 137 16.96 -34.42 4.60
C ILE A 137 16.96 -35.94 4.67
N GLY A 138 16.56 -36.62 3.59
CA GLY A 138 16.53 -38.10 3.51
C GLY A 138 17.88 -38.71 3.21
N THR A 139 18.74 -38.02 2.47
CA THR A 139 19.98 -38.58 1.92
C THR A 139 21.21 -38.26 2.75
N TYR A 140 21.33 -37.00 3.21
CA TYR A 140 22.53 -36.53 3.89
C TYR A 140 22.38 -36.56 5.41
N LYS A 141 23.49 -36.82 6.09
CA LYS A 141 23.54 -36.87 7.58
C LYS A 141 24.35 -35.74 8.20
N GLU A 142 24.98 -34.90 7.38
CA GLU A 142 25.79 -33.76 7.82
C GLU A 142 24.91 -32.70 8.51
N ASP A 143 25.14 -32.51 9.81
CA ASP A 143 24.36 -31.59 10.65
C ASP A 143 24.30 -30.15 10.14
N ARG A 144 25.37 -29.71 9.47
CA ARG A 144 25.51 -28.34 8.97
C ARG A 144 24.43 -27.98 7.94
N VAL A 145 24.19 -28.85 6.97
CA VAL A 145 23.22 -28.64 5.89
C VAL A 145 21.81 -29.04 6.33
N LEU A 146 21.69 -30.09 7.13
CA LEU A 146 20.38 -30.58 7.61
C LEU A 146 19.59 -29.55 8.38
N PHE A 147 20.23 -28.79 9.28
CA PHE A 147 19.52 -27.75 10.02
C PHE A 147 18.94 -26.69 9.07
N GLU A 148 19.76 -26.21 8.14
CA GLU A 148 19.31 -25.18 7.19
C GLU A 148 18.25 -25.71 6.23
N ALA A 149 18.41 -26.96 5.73
CA ALA A 149 17.43 -27.59 4.87
C ALA A 149 16.06 -27.75 5.57
N LYS A 150 16.04 -28.21 6.82
CA LYS A 150 14.81 -28.31 7.62
C LYS A 150 14.16 -26.94 7.85
N MET A 151 14.95 -25.90 8.20
CA MET A 151 14.44 -24.56 8.38
C MET A 151 13.87 -23.98 7.08
N MET A 152 14.52 -24.25 5.93
CA MET A 152 14.01 -23.83 4.62
C MET A 152 12.73 -24.58 4.23
N LEU A 153 12.61 -25.87 4.58
CA LEU A 153 11.39 -26.66 4.34
C LEU A 153 10.21 -26.07 5.13
N VAL A 154 10.42 -25.69 6.38
CA VAL A 154 9.41 -25.00 7.20
C VAL A 154 8.98 -23.68 6.53
N LYS A 155 9.94 -22.88 6.05
CA LYS A 155 9.62 -21.63 5.33
C LYS A 155 8.81 -21.91 4.05
N CYS A 156 9.15 -22.94 3.28
CA CYS A 156 8.36 -23.33 2.11
C CYS A 156 6.90 -23.67 2.47
N TYR A 157 6.66 -24.36 3.59
CA TYR A 157 5.30 -24.65 4.06
C TYR A 157 4.56 -23.37 4.49
N ILE A 158 5.23 -22.42 5.13
CA ILE A 158 4.65 -21.12 5.48
C ILE A 158 4.21 -20.37 4.23
N GLU A 159 5.09 -20.28 3.22
CA GLU A 159 4.81 -19.56 1.96
C GLU A 159 3.66 -20.22 1.15
N THR A 160 3.53 -21.55 1.23
CA THR A 160 2.40 -22.27 0.63
C THR A 160 1.13 -22.29 1.49
N LYS A 161 1.14 -21.59 2.65
CA LYS A 161 0.04 -21.54 3.63
C LYS A 161 -0.30 -22.89 4.26
N ASP A 162 0.60 -23.86 4.20
CA ASP A 162 0.46 -25.16 4.83
C ASP A 162 0.95 -25.11 6.28
N ILE A 163 0.32 -24.28 7.11
CA ILE A 163 0.81 -23.93 8.45
C ILE A 163 0.85 -25.17 9.37
N TYR A 164 -0.06 -26.10 9.19
CA TYR A 164 -0.06 -27.36 9.92
C TYR A 164 1.26 -28.16 9.70
N PHE A 165 1.67 -28.34 8.44
CA PHE A 165 2.94 -29.01 8.15
C PHE A 165 4.15 -28.20 8.58
N ALA A 166 4.09 -26.86 8.51
CA ALA A 166 5.16 -26.01 9.02
C ALA A 166 5.37 -26.24 10.52
N LYS A 167 4.29 -26.37 11.31
CA LYS A 167 4.33 -26.66 12.75
C LYS A 167 4.91 -28.04 13.03
N LEU A 168 4.45 -29.06 12.33
CA LEU A 168 4.98 -30.42 12.48
C LEU A 168 6.48 -30.52 12.19
N GLU A 169 6.96 -29.81 11.15
CA GLU A 169 8.37 -29.89 10.76
C GLU A 169 9.27 -29.09 11.72
N ILE A 170 8.80 -27.92 12.23
CA ILE A 170 9.63 -27.15 13.15
C ILE A 170 9.78 -27.85 14.51
N GLU A 171 8.77 -28.59 14.97
CA GLU A 171 8.82 -29.39 16.21
C GLU A 171 9.88 -30.49 16.18
N LYS A 172 10.21 -31.01 14.99
CA LYS A 172 11.27 -32.01 14.79
C LYS A 172 12.69 -31.41 14.85
N ILE A 173 12.81 -30.07 14.86
CA ILE A 173 14.11 -29.40 14.81
C ILE A 173 14.64 -29.19 16.22
N LYS A 174 15.70 -29.90 16.58
CA LYS A 174 16.43 -29.70 17.81
C LYS A 174 17.62 -28.76 17.57
N ALA A 175 17.61 -27.58 18.19
CA ALA A 175 18.72 -26.64 18.12
C ALA A 175 19.91 -27.17 18.94
N LYS A 176 21.09 -27.17 18.34
CA LYS A 176 22.35 -27.62 18.99
C LYS A 176 23.16 -26.47 19.59
N ASN A 177 22.87 -25.24 19.25
CA ASN A 177 23.57 -24.04 19.73
C ASN A 177 22.64 -22.82 19.72
N LYS A 178 23.07 -21.73 20.40
CA LYS A 178 22.31 -20.48 20.52
C LYS A 178 21.94 -19.83 19.18
N LYS A 179 22.76 -20.01 18.14
CA LYS A 179 22.47 -19.47 16.81
C LYS A 179 21.29 -20.21 16.17
N GLN A 180 21.26 -21.53 16.26
CA GLN A 180 20.15 -22.35 15.79
C GLN A 180 18.89 -22.11 16.61
N GLU A 181 19.01 -22.05 17.95
CA GLU A 181 17.89 -21.75 18.84
C GLU A 181 17.23 -20.41 18.52
N LYS A 182 18.04 -19.38 18.23
CA LYS A 182 17.55 -18.09 17.80
C LYS A 182 16.70 -18.20 16.53
N GLU A 183 17.21 -18.85 15.49
CA GLU A 183 16.49 -18.99 14.22
C GLU A 183 15.21 -19.84 14.36
N VAL A 184 15.23 -20.89 15.16
CA VAL A 184 14.05 -21.70 15.47
C VAL A 184 12.98 -20.86 16.16
N ASN A 185 13.32 -20.11 17.21
CA ASN A 185 12.38 -19.26 17.91
C ASN A 185 11.77 -18.17 17.01
N LYS A 186 12.56 -17.61 16.08
CA LYS A 186 12.08 -16.62 15.09
C LYS A 186 10.97 -17.20 14.21
N ILE A 187 11.22 -18.35 13.61
CA ILE A 187 10.26 -19.00 12.70
C ILE A 187 9.07 -19.57 13.48
N TYR A 188 9.32 -20.14 14.65
CA TYR A 188 8.25 -20.68 15.49
C TYR A 188 7.27 -19.58 15.92
N SER A 189 7.79 -18.42 16.33
CA SER A 189 6.96 -17.25 16.64
C SER A 189 6.06 -16.84 15.47
N TYR A 190 6.56 -16.91 14.24
CA TYR A 190 5.75 -16.59 13.05
C TYR A 190 4.65 -17.62 12.81
N ILE A 191 4.96 -18.92 12.97
CA ILE A 191 3.96 -20.01 12.85
C ILE A 191 2.85 -19.82 13.89
N ASP A 192 3.20 -19.55 15.15
CA ASP A 192 2.23 -19.31 16.21
C ASP A 192 1.34 -18.09 15.91
N TYR A 193 1.95 -17.01 15.40
CA TYR A 193 1.19 -15.84 14.93
C TYR A 193 0.19 -16.18 13.81
N LEU A 194 0.61 -16.97 12.81
CA LEU A 194 -0.26 -17.39 11.69
C LEU A 194 -1.38 -18.34 12.16
N ASN A 195 -1.16 -19.10 13.23
CA ASN A 195 -2.17 -19.92 13.90
C ASN A 195 -3.06 -19.12 14.87
N ASN A 196 -2.88 -17.79 14.95
CA ASN A 196 -3.55 -16.91 15.91
C ASN A 196 -3.27 -17.23 17.39
N ASP A 197 -2.18 -17.95 17.67
CA ASP A 197 -1.67 -18.22 19.01
C ASP A 197 -0.70 -17.09 19.41
N ILE A 198 -1.29 -15.96 19.81
CA ILE A 198 -0.53 -14.74 20.07
C ILE A 198 0.35 -14.88 21.33
N ASP A 199 -0.09 -15.61 22.34
CA ASP A 199 0.66 -15.77 23.60
C ASP A 199 1.96 -16.54 23.37
N ASN A 200 1.91 -17.66 22.68
CA ASN A 200 3.10 -18.42 22.32
C ASN A 200 4.01 -17.63 21.35
N SER A 201 3.43 -16.91 20.39
CA SER A 201 4.19 -16.02 19.50
C SER A 201 4.99 -14.97 20.29
N ILE A 202 4.39 -14.35 21.31
CA ILE A 202 5.07 -13.39 22.21
C ILE A 202 6.22 -14.07 22.96
N GLU A 203 5.98 -15.25 23.54
CA GLU A 203 7.00 -15.99 24.28
C GLU A 203 8.22 -16.32 23.38
N LYS A 204 7.98 -16.85 22.18
CA LYS A 204 9.04 -17.20 21.23
C LYS A 204 9.77 -15.95 20.72
N THR A 205 9.05 -14.83 20.48
CA THR A 205 9.68 -13.55 20.10
C THR A 205 10.59 -13.03 21.23
N LYS A 206 10.18 -13.12 22.48
CA LYS A 206 11.03 -12.75 23.64
C LYS A 206 12.29 -13.62 23.70
N LYS A 207 12.17 -14.94 23.51
CA LYS A 207 13.32 -15.84 23.44
C LYS A 207 14.26 -15.47 22.30
N TYR A 208 13.73 -15.20 21.12
CA TYR A 208 14.52 -14.71 19.99
C TYR A 208 15.28 -13.43 20.34
N LEU A 209 14.60 -12.42 20.91
CA LEU A 209 15.17 -11.12 21.26
C LEU A 209 16.28 -11.22 22.32
N SER A 210 16.19 -12.20 23.24
CA SER A 210 17.24 -12.44 24.26
C SER A 210 18.55 -12.96 23.64
N LEU A 211 18.46 -13.63 22.48
CA LEU A 211 19.58 -14.22 21.76
C LEU A 211 20.10 -13.33 20.62
N GLU A 212 19.31 -12.34 20.17
CA GLU A 212 19.68 -11.48 19.04
C GLU A 212 20.65 -10.38 19.46
N LYS A 213 21.80 -10.33 18.75
CA LYS A 213 22.87 -9.35 18.97
C LYS A 213 22.88 -8.23 17.93
N ASN A 214 22.34 -8.49 16.74
CA ASN A 214 22.29 -7.48 15.69
C ASN A 214 21.26 -6.41 16.06
N LYS A 215 21.71 -5.16 16.17
CA LYS A 215 20.87 -4.04 16.62
C LYS A 215 19.66 -3.83 15.72
N THR A 216 19.83 -3.88 14.40
CA THR A 216 18.75 -3.67 13.43
C THR A 216 17.68 -4.76 13.54
N GLU A 217 18.07 -6.04 13.53
CA GLU A 217 17.16 -7.16 13.70
C GLU A 217 16.46 -7.13 15.07
N LYS A 218 17.19 -6.79 16.12
CA LYS A 218 16.63 -6.65 17.47
C LYS A 218 15.57 -5.54 17.53
N THR A 219 15.87 -4.39 16.94
CA THR A 219 14.92 -3.26 16.89
C THR A 219 13.67 -3.63 16.10
N ARG A 220 13.84 -4.25 14.93
CA ARG A 220 12.74 -4.71 14.09
C ARG A 220 11.83 -5.71 14.81
N HIS A 221 12.40 -6.71 15.47
CA HIS A 221 11.61 -7.68 16.22
C HIS A 221 11.05 -7.14 17.53
N THR A 222 11.62 -6.07 18.10
CA THR A 222 10.99 -5.34 19.21
C THR A 222 9.73 -4.62 18.74
N TYR A 223 9.73 -4.11 17.50
CA TYR A 223 8.51 -3.56 16.87
C TYR A 223 7.46 -4.64 16.66
N ILE A 224 7.84 -5.81 16.12
CA ILE A 224 6.95 -6.98 15.98
C ILE A 224 6.36 -7.39 17.34
N LEU A 225 7.18 -7.43 18.39
CA LEU A 225 6.72 -7.74 19.74
C LEU A 225 5.67 -6.71 20.23
N ALA A 226 5.89 -5.43 19.95
CA ALA A 226 4.91 -4.38 20.26
C ALA A 226 3.57 -4.60 19.52
N GLN A 227 3.62 -4.98 18.24
CA GLN A 227 2.42 -5.30 17.45
C GLN A 227 1.70 -6.57 17.95
N LEU A 228 2.43 -7.58 18.42
CA LEU A 228 1.85 -8.78 19.04
C LEU A 228 1.11 -8.42 20.33
N TYR A 229 1.69 -7.58 21.18
CA TYR A 229 1.01 -7.07 22.38
C TYR A 229 -0.19 -6.21 22.05
N GLU A 230 -0.13 -5.39 20.99
CA GLU A 230 -1.29 -4.63 20.51
C GLU A 230 -2.44 -5.58 20.10
N LYS A 231 -2.12 -6.70 19.43
CA LYS A 231 -3.10 -7.74 19.06
C LYS A 231 -3.68 -8.48 20.28
N GLN A 232 -2.84 -8.73 21.30
CA GLN A 232 -3.26 -9.27 22.59
C GLN A 232 -4.09 -8.29 23.40
N LYS A 233 -4.20 -7.02 22.98
CA LYS A 233 -4.79 -5.89 23.72
C LYS A 233 -4.05 -5.52 25.00
N ASN A 234 -2.79 -5.94 25.14
CA ASN A 234 -1.91 -5.52 26.22
C ASN A 234 -1.21 -4.23 25.83
N PHE A 235 -1.95 -3.12 25.90
CA PHE A 235 -1.49 -1.81 25.44
C PHE A 235 -0.32 -1.26 26.26
N THR A 236 -0.19 -1.63 27.53
CA THR A 236 0.93 -1.20 28.37
C THR A 236 2.25 -1.76 27.85
N GLU A 237 2.32 -3.06 27.58
CA GLU A 237 3.52 -3.70 27.03
C GLU A 237 3.77 -3.24 25.58
N ALA A 238 2.72 -3.07 24.78
CA ALA A 238 2.85 -2.52 23.43
C ALA A 238 3.52 -1.14 23.46
N TYR A 239 3.03 -0.23 24.32
CA TYR A 239 3.60 1.10 24.52
C TYR A 239 5.08 1.08 24.89
N GLU A 240 5.45 0.27 25.90
CA GLU A 240 6.86 0.19 26.33
C GLU A 240 7.78 -0.37 25.25
N ASN A 241 7.30 -1.31 24.44
CA ASN A 241 8.11 -1.86 23.35
C ASN A 241 8.22 -0.86 22.18
N TYR A 242 7.15 -0.13 21.79
CA TYR A 242 7.28 0.97 20.82
C TYR A 242 8.23 2.07 21.31
N LYS A 243 8.18 2.42 22.61
CA LYS A 243 9.10 3.38 23.24
C LYS A 243 10.56 2.92 23.17
N LYS A 244 10.83 1.60 23.35
CA LYS A 244 12.15 1.00 23.17
C LYS A 244 12.62 1.14 21.71
N VAL A 245 11.75 0.87 20.73
CA VAL A 245 12.08 1.01 19.30
C VAL A 245 12.48 2.44 18.97
N VAL A 246 11.75 3.46 19.42
CA VAL A 246 12.09 4.89 19.23
C VAL A 246 13.50 5.21 19.73
N LYS A 247 13.93 4.59 20.85
CA LYS A 247 15.29 4.79 21.41
C LYS A 247 16.37 4.01 20.69
N MET A 248 16.05 2.85 20.12
CA MET A 248 17.02 1.91 19.55
C MET A 248 17.25 2.12 18.07
N SER A 249 16.22 2.51 17.33
CA SER A 249 16.26 2.62 15.88
C SER A 249 17.02 3.85 15.42
N SER A 250 17.77 3.69 14.33
CA SER A 250 18.31 4.80 13.53
C SER A 250 17.56 4.98 12.22
N ASP A 251 16.61 4.08 11.92
CA ASP A 251 15.75 4.14 10.75
C ASP A 251 14.63 5.14 11.00
N TYR A 252 14.47 6.10 10.09
CA TYR A 252 13.51 7.19 10.23
C TYR A 252 12.07 6.70 10.22
N ASP A 253 11.74 5.84 9.26
CA ASP A 253 10.36 5.37 9.07
C ASP A 253 9.91 4.51 10.24
N MET A 254 10.81 3.67 10.75
CA MET A 254 10.53 2.85 11.95
C MET A 254 10.33 3.72 13.20
N VAL A 255 11.16 4.76 13.40
CA VAL A 255 11.00 5.72 14.51
C VAL A 255 9.69 6.47 14.37
N PHE A 256 9.41 7.01 13.18
CA PHE A 256 8.18 7.74 12.88
C PHE A 256 6.93 6.90 13.20
N ASN A 257 6.85 5.70 12.62
CA ASN A 257 5.70 4.81 12.83
C ASN A 257 5.59 4.33 14.27
N SER A 258 6.72 4.11 14.96
CA SER A 258 6.71 3.77 16.40
C SER A 258 6.14 4.90 17.26
N LYS A 259 6.39 6.16 16.92
CA LYS A 259 5.80 7.31 17.61
C LYS A 259 4.28 7.38 17.40
N LEU A 260 3.81 7.15 16.16
CA LEU A 260 2.38 7.09 15.87
C LEU A 260 1.70 5.93 16.60
N LYS A 261 2.27 4.72 16.53
CA LYS A 261 1.75 3.53 17.22
C LYS A 261 1.75 3.69 18.73
N LYS A 262 2.81 4.25 19.31
CA LYS A 262 2.89 4.60 20.74
C LYS A 262 1.73 5.50 21.16
N ALA A 263 1.39 6.51 20.36
CA ALA A 263 0.26 7.41 20.62
C ALA A 263 -1.11 6.69 20.52
N LYS A 264 -1.23 5.70 19.64
CA LYS A 264 -2.45 4.89 19.51
C LYS A 264 -2.72 3.97 20.69
N VAL A 265 -1.67 3.45 21.33
CA VAL A 265 -1.80 2.46 22.44
C VAL A 265 -1.61 3.08 23.83
N VAL A 266 -1.31 4.36 23.95
CA VAL A 266 -1.08 5.02 25.25
C VAL A 266 -2.31 4.93 26.16
N ASP A 267 -2.07 4.67 27.43
CA ASP A 267 -3.10 4.73 28.47
C ASP A 267 -3.45 6.18 28.76
N ILE A 268 -4.71 6.55 28.55
CA ILE A 268 -5.20 7.93 28.66
C ILE A 268 -5.21 8.44 30.10
N GLN A 269 -5.30 7.53 31.05
CA GLN A 269 -5.35 7.91 32.48
C GLN A 269 -3.96 8.30 33.04
N LYS A 270 -2.89 8.06 32.28
CA LYS A 270 -1.53 8.42 32.70
C LYS A 270 -1.12 9.80 32.17
N ASN A 271 -0.34 10.54 32.95
CA ASN A 271 0.16 11.88 32.60
C ASN A 271 1.04 11.94 31.32
N THR A 272 1.41 10.79 30.77
CA THR A 272 2.22 10.66 29.53
C THR A 272 1.50 11.07 28.26
N THR A 273 0.17 11.28 28.29
CA THR A 273 -0.60 11.68 27.09
C THR A 273 -0.28 13.09 26.61
N THR A 274 0.05 14.02 27.51
CA THR A 274 0.44 15.40 27.15
C THR A 274 1.81 15.43 26.47
N GLU A 275 2.77 14.64 26.96
CA GLU A 275 4.09 14.49 26.34
C GLU A 275 3.99 13.93 24.92
N ILE A 276 3.11 12.94 24.71
CA ILE A 276 2.88 12.35 23.39
C ILE A 276 2.21 13.34 22.44
N GLU A 277 1.23 14.11 22.94
CA GLU A 277 0.57 15.14 22.13
C GLU A 277 1.59 16.20 21.68
N GLU A 278 2.50 16.63 22.57
CA GLU A 278 3.57 17.54 22.21
C GLU A 278 4.59 16.92 21.25
N GLU A 279 4.94 15.64 21.43
CA GLU A 279 5.81 14.92 20.50
C GLU A 279 5.20 14.89 19.07
N LEU A 280 3.91 14.60 18.95
CA LEU A 280 3.21 14.63 17.66
C LEU A 280 3.15 16.04 17.05
N LYS A 281 2.94 17.07 17.88
CA LYS A 281 2.99 18.47 17.42
C LYS A 281 4.39 18.88 16.95
N GLN A 282 5.45 18.39 17.60
CA GLN A 282 6.82 18.62 17.12
C GLN A 282 7.07 17.92 15.77
N MET A 283 6.50 16.73 15.56
CA MET A 283 6.59 16.06 14.26
C MET A 283 5.94 16.87 13.13
N LEU A 284 4.89 17.65 13.41
CA LEU A 284 4.26 18.58 12.43
C LEU A 284 5.14 19.79 12.08
N LYS A 285 6.15 20.12 12.89
CA LYS A 285 7.09 21.22 12.62
C LYS A 285 8.28 20.77 11.77
N ASP A 286 8.54 19.47 11.67
CA ASP A 286 9.63 18.93 10.89
C ASP A 286 9.18 18.81 9.42
N GLU A 287 9.86 19.53 8.52
CA GLU A 287 9.58 19.55 7.09
C GLU A 287 9.68 18.17 6.42
N LYS A 288 10.48 17.25 7.00
CA LYS A 288 10.58 15.85 6.53
C LYS A 288 9.26 15.10 6.63
N ASN A 289 8.34 15.54 7.50
CA ASN A 289 7.06 14.91 7.73
C ASN A 289 5.93 15.47 6.86
N THR A 290 6.20 16.37 5.92
CA THR A 290 5.16 17.00 5.10
C THR A 290 4.29 16.00 4.36
N ASP A 291 4.86 14.87 3.95
CA ASP A 291 4.13 13.79 3.27
C ASP A 291 3.27 12.95 4.22
N TYR A 292 3.54 13.03 5.51
CA TYR A 292 2.89 12.25 6.57
C TYR A 292 1.97 13.10 7.46
N PHE A 293 1.66 14.33 7.09
CA PHE A 293 0.80 15.20 7.89
C PHE A 293 -0.60 14.62 8.11
N TYR A 294 -1.11 13.87 7.12
CA TYR A 294 -2.38 13.16 7.27
C TYR A 294 -2.35 12.21 8.47
N GLU A 295 -1.34 11.35 8.56
CA GLU A 295 -1.20 10.32 9.60
C GLU A 295 -0.99 10.94 10.98
N ILE A 296 -0.22 12.04 11.05
CA ILE A 296 0.04 12.74 12.32
C ILE A 296 -1.24 13.41 12.81
N TYR A 297 -1.96 14.15 11.95
CA TYR A 297 -3.23 14.78 12.33
C TYR A 297 -4.30 13.75 12.67
N LEU A 298 -4.37 12.63 11.93
CA LEU A 298 -5.26 11.52 12.22
C LEU A 298 -4.98 10.96 13.64
N THR A 299 -3.72 10.70 13.95
CA THR A 299 -3.31 10.17 15.26
C THR A 299 -3.61 11.16 16.40
N LEU A 300 -3.36 12.46 16.18
CA LEU A 300 -3.74 13.52 17.15
C LEU A 300 -5.25 13.57 17.35
N ALA A 301 -6.03 13.44 16.29
CA ALA A 301 -7.49 13.43 16.35
C ALA A 301 -8.01 12.24 17.14
N GLU A 302 -7.50 11.02 16.87
CA GLU A 302 -7.84 9.80 17.59
C GLU A 302 -7.46 9.89 19.08
N LEU A 303 -6.28 10.44 19.40
CA LEU A 303 -5.85 10.66 20.78
C LEU A 303 -6.80 11.58 21.53
N ASN A 304 -7.16 12.73 20.92
CA ASN A 304 -8.10 13.68 21.53
C ASN A 304 -9.52 13.10 21.65
N LEU A 305 -9.94 12.26 20.70
CA LEU A 305 -11.24 11.57 20.77
C LEU A 305 -11.28 10.60 21.97
N ARG A 306 -10.22 9.83 22.20
CA ARG A 306 -10.09 8.95 23.38
C ARG A 306 -10.05 9.74 24.69
N LYS A 307 -9.47 10.96 24.68
CA LYS A 307 -9.51 11.92 25.83
C LYS A 307 -10.88 12.57 26.01
N GLN A 308 -11.87 12.23 25.21
CA GLN A 308 -13.22 12.83 25.16
C GLN A 308 -13.23 14.33 24.77
N ASP A 309 -12.11 14.88 24.31
CA ASP A 309 -12.06 16.24 23.76
C ASP A 309 -12.50 16.21 22.27
N THR A 310 -13.82 16.08 22.10
CA THR A 310 -14.43 15.99 20.76
C THR A 310 -14.17 17.26 19.93
N THR A 311 -14.04 18.43 20.57
CA THR A 311 -13.81 19.69 19.86
C THR A 311 -12.43 19.73 19.21
N LYS A 312 -11.39 19.39 19.98
CA LYS A 312 -10.03 19.27 19.41
C LYS A 312 -9.94 18.13 18.40
N SER A 313 -10.59 17.00 18.68
CA SER A 313 -10.63 15.87 17.77
C SER A 313 -11.20 16.25 16.39
N ILE A 314 -12.37 16.93 16.33
CA ILE A 314 -12.96 17.43 15.08
C ILE A 314 -11.99 18.35 14.34
N LYS A 315 -11.33 19.28 15.08
CA LYS A 315 -10.35 20.18 14.47
C LYS A 315 -9.20 19.41 13.82
N MET A 316 -8.65 18.41 14.50
CA MET A 316 -7.53 17.61 13.98
C MET A 316 -7.97 16.71 12.82
N PHE A 317 -9.17 16.08 12.86
CA PHE A 317 -9.69 15.34 11.72
C PHE A 317 -9.91 16.22 10.49
N ASN A 318 -10.38 17.46 10.67
CA ASN A 318 -10.50 18.42 9.56
C ASN A 318 -9.12 18.82 9.01
N MET A 319 -8.08 18.90 9.85
CA MET A 319 -6.71 19.12 9.35
C MET A 319 -6.20 17.89 8.59
N ALA A 320 -6.45 16.68 9.08
CA ALA A 320 -6.12 15.45 8.37
C ALA A 320 -6.81 15.42 6.99
N SER A 321 -8.11 15.69 6.92
CA SER A 321 -8.86 15.64 5.65
C SER A 321 -8.37 16.65 4.59
N LYS A 322 -7.74 17.74 5.01
CA LYS A 322 -7.10 18.71 4.10
C LYS A 322 -5.73 18.25 3.57
N ASN A 323 -5.14 17.26 4.21
CA ASN A 323 -3.81 16.72 3.88
C ASN A 323 -3.89 15.34 3.22
N ILE A 324 -5.05 14.93 2.68
CA ILE A 324 -5.20 13.68 1.94
C ILE A 324 -4.37 13.76 0.66
N LYS A 325 -3.46 12.79 0.48
CA LYS A 325 -2.60 12.64 -0.71
C LYS A 325 -2.81 11.31 -1.45
N GLN A 326 -3.41 10.32 -0.78
CA GLN A 326 -3.58 8.96 -1.29
C GLN A 326 -5.06 8.54 -1.25
N ASN A 327 -5.47 7.73 -2.22
CA ASN A 327 -6.84 7.25 -2.34
C ASN A 327 -7.34 6.37 -1.18
N ASN A 328 -6.46 5.88 -0.29
CA ASN A 328 -6.86 5.06 0.86
C ASN A 328 -6.96 5.87 2.18
N GLN A 329 -6.77 7.19 2.14
CA GLN A 329 -6.80 8.05 3.33
C GLN A 329 -8.22 8.53 3.64
N TYR A 330 -9.14 7.62 3.93
CA TYR A 330 -10.55 7.92 4.19
C TYR A 330 -10.94 8.05 5.67
N ASP A 331 -10.08 7.60 6.60
CA ASP A 331 -10.41 7.47 8.03
C ASP A 331 -10.79 8.79 8.68
N SER A 332 -10.19 9.91 8.27
CA SER A 332 -10.52 11.24 8.79
C SER A 332 -11.97 11.61 8.50
N HIS A 333 -12.45 11.37 7.28
CA HIS A 333 -13.83 11.61 6.91
C HIS A 333 -14.79 10.64 7.59
N LEU A 334 -14.45 9.36 7.68
CA LEU A 334 -15.27 8.36 8.35
C LEU A 334 -15.47 8.69 9.84
N ASN A 335 -14.41 9.08 10.53
CA ASN A 335 -14.49 9.47 11.93
C ASN A 335 -15.31 10.77 12.11
N LEU A 336 -15.14 11.78 11.26
CA LEU A 336 -15.98 12.98 11.26
C LEU A 336 -17.45 12.64 11.03
N ALA A 337 -17.74 11.78 10.06
CA ALA A 337 -19.10 11.32 9.79
C ALA A 337 -19.72 10.66 11.02
N ASN A 338 -19.02 9.74 11.68
CA ASN A 338 -19.49 9.07 12.89
C ASN A 338 -19.70 10.05 14.05
N ILE A 339 -18.79 11.01 14.27
CA ILE A 339 -18.92 12.02 15.31
C ILE A 339 -20.13 12.92 15.07
N PHE A 340 -20.32 13.43 13.84
CA PHE A 340 -21.48 14.27 13.51
C PHE A 340 -22.79 13.49 13.55
N TYR A 341 -22.76 12.20 13.17
CA TYR A 341 -23.93 11.33 13.29
C TYR A 341 -24.34 11.16 14.77
N SER A 342 -23.40 10.88 15.67
CA SER A 342 -23.68 10.77 17.12
C SER A 342 -24.18 12.09 17.74
N LYS A 343 -23.76 13.23 17.19
CA LYS A 343 -24.26 14.57 17.57
C LYS A 343 -25.59 14.95 16.92
N LYS A 344 -26.21 14.05 16.13
CA LYS A 344 -27.44 14.31 15.37
C LYS A 344 -27.33 15.45 14.33
N GLU A 345 -26.08 15.79 13.95
CA GLU A 345 -25.80 16.78 12.90
C GLU A 345 -25.79 16.08 11.53
N TYR A 346 -26.93 15.51 11.14
CA TYR A 346 -27.05 14.57 10.02
C TYR A 346 -26.57 15.13 8.68
N LYS A 347 -26.78 16.43 8.40
CA LYS A 347 -26.30 17.06 7.17
C LYS A 347 -24.78 17.09 7.07
N LYS A 348 -24.08 17.30 8.19
CA LYS A 348 -22.60 17.25 8.22
C LYS A 348 -22.13 15.80 8.12
N ALA A 349 -22.80 14.89 8.82
CA ALA A 349 -22.49 13.46 8.77
C ALA A 349 -22.58 12.93 7.34
N GLN A 350 -23.68 13.22 6.62
CA GLN A 350 -23.89 12.84 5.20
C GLN A 350 -22.71 13.32 4.35
N LYS A 351 -22.38 14.61 4.41
CA LYS A 351 -21.26 15.19 3.63
C LYS A 351 -19.94 14.45 3.85
N HIS A 352 -19.67 14.02 5.08
CA HIS A 352 -18.44 13.29 5.38
C HIS A 352 -18.51 11.82 4.97
N TYR A 353 -19.69 11.15 5.02
CA TYR A 353 -19.86 9.81 4.44
C TYR A 353 -19.68 9.84 2.92
N ASP A 354 -20.22 10.84 2.22
CA ASP A 354 -20.01 11.04 0.77
C ASP A 354 -18.49 11.12 0.47
N SER A 355 -17.78 11.98 1.22
CA SER A 355 -16.33 12.11 1.07
C SER A 355 -15.58 10.79 1.40
N THR A 356 -16.05 10.03 2.39
CA THR A 356 -15.46 8.72 2.72
C THR A 356 -15.52 7.76 1.54
N LEU A 357 -16.67 7.69 0.87
CA LEU A 357 -16.87 6.78 -0.27
C LEU A 357 -16.06 7.16 -1.52
N VAL A 358 -15.63 8.42 -1.64
CA VAL A 358 -14.71 8.85 -2.72
C VAL A 358 -13.33 8.22 -2.55
N PHE A 359 -12.82 8.12 -1.32
CA PHE A 359 -11.48 7.62 -1.01
C PHE A 359 -11.44 6.12 -0.65
N LEU A 360 -12.59 5.53 -0.28
CA LEU A 360 -12.68 4.13 0.12
C LEU A 360 -12.77 3.21 -1.10
N SER A 361 -11.89 2.22 -1.16
CA SER A 361 -11.93 1.21 -2.22
C SER A 361 -13.22 0.39 -2.17
N LYS A 362 -13.84 0.17 -3.33
CA LYS A 362 -15.04 -0.70 -3.46
C LYS A 362 -14.82 -2.15 -3.00
N LYS A 363 -13.57 -2.60 -2.96
CA LYS A 363 -13.19 -3.94 -2.47
C LYS A 363 -13.02 -4.00 -0.95
N HIS A 364 -13.15 -2.88 -0.25
CA HIS A 364 -13.00 -2.83 1.19
C HIS A 364 -14.18 -3.52 1.89
N ASN A 365 -13.91 -4.33 2.91
CA ASN A 365 -14.92 -5.15 3.60
C ASN A 365 -16.11 -4.33 4.13
N ASN A 366 -15.87 -3.10 4.59
CA ASN A 366 -16.90 -2.24 5.15
C ASN A 366 -17.57 -1.31 4.10
N TYR A 367 -17.18 -1.38 2.82
CA TYR A 367 -17.70 -0.47 1.79
C TYR A 367 -19.23 -0.53 1.71
N LYS A 368 -19.80 -1.74 1.67
CA LYS A 368 -21.25 -1.94 1.57
C LYS A 368 -21.99 -1.32 2.75
N ASN A 369 -21.55 -1.57 3.97
CA ASN A 369 -22.17 -1.05 5.19
C ASN A 369 -22.11 0.49 5.26
N ILE A 370 -20.98 1.08 4.85
CA ILE A 370 -20.81 2.54 4.82
C ILE A 370 -21.71 3.16 3.76
N LYS A 371 -21.83 2.51 2.60
CA LYS A 371 -22.70 2.96 1.50
C LYS A 371 -24.18 2.91 1.88
N GLU A 372 -24.65 1.81 2.45
CA GLU A 372 -26.03 1.68 2.94
C GLU A 372 -26.37 2.76 4.00
N ARG A 373 -25.42 3.02 4.92
CA ARG A 373 -25.60 4.08 5.92
C ARG A 373 -25.68 5.46 5.27
N GLN A 374 -24.86 5.73 4.26
CA GLN A 374 -24.86 6.99 3.53
C GLN A 374 -26.18 7.18 2.77
N GLU A 375 -26.69 6.15 2.06
CA GLU A 375 -27.96 6.19 1.33
C GLU A 375 -29.14 6.49 2.29
N ASN A 376 -29.25 5.74 3.38
CA ASN A 376 -30.29 5.96 4.40
C ASN A 376 -30.22 7.38 5.02
N LEU A 377 -28.98 7.89 5.20
CA LEU A 377 -28.78 9.22 5.75
C LEU A 377 -29.12 10.32 4.74
N THR A 378 -28.94 10.06 3.45
CA THR A 378 -29.33 10.99 2.38
C THR A 378 -30.84 11.19 2.38
N ASP A 379 -31.62 10.12 2.39
CA ASP A 379 -33.07 10.17 2.46
C ASP A 379 -33.56 10.92 3.71
N LEU A 380 -32.93 10.67 4.86
CA LEU A 380 -33.24 11.36 6.10
C LEU A 380 -32.96 12.86 6.01
N VAL A 381 -31.80 13.25 5.48
CA VAL A 381 -31.37 14.64 5.37
C VAL A 381 -32.26 15.40 4.39
N ASP A 382 -32.64 14.77 3.28
CA ASP A 382 -33.52 15.38 2.29
C ASP A 382 -34.92 15.62 2.89
N ASN A 383 -35.49 14.64 3.59
CA ASN A 383 -36.76 14.81 4.31
C ASN A 383 -36.67 15.90 5.39
N LEU A 384 -35.59 15.95 6.17
CA LEU A 384 -35.37 17.01 7.18
C LEU A 384 -35.23 18.40 6.53
N GLN A 385 -34.62 18.50 5.35
CA GLN A 385 -34.55 19.77 4.61
C GLN A 385 -35.93 20.20 4.09
N ILE A 386 -36.74 19.27 3.59
CA ILE A 386 -38.11 19.53 3.17
C ILE A 386 -38.93 20.04 4.36
N ILE A 387 -38.90 19.33 5.50
CA ILE A 387 -39.63 19.72 6.71
C ILE A 387 -39.19 21.14 7.13
N LYS A 388 -37.88 21.40 7.23
CA LYS A 388 -37.35 22.70 7.62
C LYS A 388 -37.77 23.82 6.66
N LYS A 389 -37.83 23.51 5.35
CA LYS A 389 -38.34 24.46 4.34
C LYS A 389 -39.80 24.75 4.56
N GLN A 390 -40.63 23.71 4.76
CA GLN A 390 -42.05 23.86 5.01
C GLN A 390 -42.34 24.62 6.31
N ASP A 391 -41.67 24.28 7.40
CA ASP A 391 -41.79 25.00 8.68
C ASP A 391 -41.43 26.48 8.53
N SER A 392 -40.38 26.77 7.77
CA SER A 392 -39.97 28.15 7.47
C SER A 392 -41.02 28.88 6.66
N LEU A 393 -41.61 28.26 5.66
CA LEU A 393 -42.70 28.84 4.85
C LEU A 393 -43.97 29.09 5.71
N ILE A 394 -44.36 28.15 6.56
CA ILE A 394 -45.49 28.27 7.49
C ILE A 394 -45.21 29.42 8.51
N MET A 395 -43.99 29.54 9.01
CA MET A 395 -43.62 30.60 9.91
C MET A 395 -43.76 31.99 9.23
N VAL A 396 -43.23 32.10 8.00
CA VAL A 396 -43.31 33.34 7.21
C VAL A 396 -44.76 33.68 6.81
N SER A 397 -45.60 32.69 6.47
CA SER A 397 -47.00 32.93 6.12
C SER A 397 -47.84 33.52 7.28
N LYS A 398 -47.52 33.09 8.52
CA LYS A 398 -48.19 33.59 9.74
C LYS A 398 -47.70 34.97 10.22
N MET A 399 -46.69 35.54 9.59
CA MET A 399 -46.15 36.87 10.00
C MET A 399 -47.00 38.01 9.44
N PRO A 400 -47.07 39.18 10.12
CA PRO A 400 -47.63 40.40 9.57
C PRO A 400 -46.97 40.76 8.23
N GLU A 401 -47.75 41.32 7.30
CA GLU A 401 -47.29 41.62 5.95
C GLU A 401 -46.01 42.44 5.89
N GLN A 402 -45.89 43.45 6.74
CA GLN A 402 -44.68 44.27 6.79
C GLN A 402 -43.42 43.48 7.16
N ASN A 403 -43.51 42.56 8.12
CA ASN A 403 -42.36 41.74 8.54
C ASN A 403 -42.01 40.67 7.49
N ARG A 404 -43.04 40.06 6.86
CA ARG A 404 -42.89 39.11 5.76
C ARG A 404 -42.16 39.76 4.58
N ASN A 405 -42.60 40.95 4.15
CA ASN A 405 -41.97 41.68 3.06
C ASN A 405 -40.50 42.04 3.37
N LYS A 406 -40.16 42.44 4.61
CA LYS A 406 -38.78 42.68 5.01
C LYS A 406 -37.88 41.45 4.90
N ILE A 407 -38.38 40.25 5.24
CA ILE A 407 -37.64 39.00 5.12
C ILE A 407 -37.40 38.66 3.66
N ILE A 408 -38.44 38.78 2.83
CA ILE A 408 -38.33 38.52 1.38
C ILE A 408 -37.35 39.50 0.74
N ASP A 409 -37.41 40.77 1.07
CA ASP A 409 -36.47 41.78 0.56
C ASP A 409 -35.02 41.48 0.96
N LYS A 410 -34.84 41.01 2.18
CA LYS A 410 -33.50 40.62 2.64
C LYS A 410 -32.96 39.42 1.84
N ILE A 411 -33.78 38.40 1.56
CA ILE A 411 -33.41 37.26 0.76
C ILE A 411 -33.05 37.70 -0.68
N ILE A 412 -33.86 38.57 -1.27
CA ILE A 412 -33.59 39.13 -2.61
C ILE A 412 -32.26 39.89 -2.64
N GLN A 413 -32.00 40.75 -1.61
CA GLN A 413 -30.75 41.50 -1.52
C GLN A 413 -29.53 40.58 -1.37
N GLU A 414 -29.63 39.55 -0.53
CA GLU A 414 -28.56 38.55 -0.36
C GLU A 414 -28.29 37.78 -1.68
N LEU A 415 -29.32 37.44 -2.43
CA LEU A 415 -29.20 36.79 -3.73
C LEU A 415 -28.51 37.69 -4.75
N ILE A 416 -28.92 38.96 -4.85
CA ILE A 416 -28.29 39.96 -5.72
C ILE A 416 -26.82 40.17 -5.37
N LYS A 417 -26.52 40.26 -4.06
CA LYS A 417 -25.13 40.42 -3.58
C LYS A 417 -24.28 39.23 -3.94
N LYS A 418 -24.82 37.99 -3.80
CA LYS A 418 -24.12 36.77 -4.14
C LYS A 418 -23.83 36.67 -5.64
N GLU A 419 -24.79 37.01 -6.49
CA GLU A 419 -24.58 37.08 -7.93
C GLU A 419 -23.52 38.11 -8.32
N GLN A 420 -23.48 39.27 -7.63
CA GLN A 420 -22.47 40.30 -7.86
C GLN A 420 -21.06 39.82 -7.42
N GLU A 421 -20.96 39.10 -6.31
CA GLU A 421 -19.69 38.51 -5.85
C GLU A 421 -19.20 37.40 -6.80
N GLU A 422 -20.11 36.54 -7.30
CA GLU A 422 -19.78 35.52 -8.28
C GLU A 422 -19.34 36.14 -9.62
N ALA A 423 -20.01 37.21 -10.08
CA ALA A 423 -19.63 37.97 -11.27
C ALA A 423 -18.25 38.65 -11.10
N ARG A 424 -17.96 39.22 -9.92
CA ARG A 424 -16.63 39.79 -9.61
C ARG A 424 -15.54 38.74 -9.58
N ASN A 425 -15.81 37.58 -9.00
CA ASN A 425 -14.85 36.48 -8.94
C ASN A 425 -14.56 35.89 -10.33
N ASN A 426 -15.58 35.84 -11.21
CA ASN A 426 -15.39 35.44 -12.59
C ASN A 426 -14.59 36.48 -13.40
N ILE A 427 -14.78 37.78 -13.14
CA ILE A 427 -13.99 38.87 -13.78
C ILE A 427 -12.54 38.83 -13.28
N ASN A 428 -12.30 38.55 -12.00
CA ASN A 428 -10.94 38.45 -11.45
C ASN A 428 -10.19 37.18 -11.92
N GLN A 429 -10.88 36.13 -12.33
CA GLN A 429 -10.26 34.96 -12.98
C GLN A 429 -9.96 35.21 -14.47
N THR A 430 -10.60 36.19 -15.10
CA THR A 430 -10.38 36.53 -16.53
C THR A 430 -9.49 37.76 -16.73
N GLY A 431 -9.06 38.44 -15.67
CA GLY A 431 -8.32 39.70 -15.76
C GLY A 431 -6.86 39.60 -15.35
N PHE A 432 -6.02 38.98 -16.16
CA PHE A 432 -4.63 39.39 -16.41
C PHE A 432 -4.10 38.68 -17.67
N GLY A 433 -4.08 39.36 -18.79
CA GLY A 433 -3.45 38.84 -20.01
C GLY A 433 -4.08 39.39 -21.28
N SER A 434 -3.73 40.63 -21.62
CA SER A 434 -3.55 41.17 -22.99
C SER A 434 -4.20 40.42 -24.18
N ASN A 435 -5.11 41.15 -24.82
CA ASN A 435 -5.39 41.10 -26.28
C ASN A 435 -4.84 39.91 -27.05
N THR A 436 -5.74 39.05 -27.50
CA THR A 436 -5.92 38.73 -28.92
C THR A 436 -7.16 37.84 -29.08
N ASN A 437 -7.94 38.17 -30.09
CA ASN A 437 -9.06 37.40 -30.59
C ASN A 437 -8.76 35.91 -30.68
N ASN A 438 -9.54 35.08 -29.94
CA ASN A 438 -9.94 33.79 -30.50
C ASN A 438 -11.11 33.23 -29.69
N LEU A 439 -12.23 33.18 -30.33
CA LEU A 439 -13.40 32.40 -29.94
C LEU A 439 -13.02 30.90 -29.84
N GLY A 440 -13.29 30.31 -28.69
CA GLY A 440 -13.58 28.88 -28.62
C GLY A 440 -12.40 27.94 -28.62
N LEU A 441 -11.72 27.73 -27.47
CA LEU A 441 -10.99 26.47 -27.19
C LEU A 441 -10.51 26.39 -25.72
N ASN A 442 -11.39 26.53 -24.75
CA ASN A 442 -11.04 26.28 -23.32
C ASN A 442 -11.93 25.21 -22.70
N SER A 443 -11.76 23.97 -23.18
CA SER A 443 -12.26 22.78 -22.50
C SER A 443 -11.31 21.57 -22.63
N PHE A 444 -10.01 21.78 -22.82
CA PHE A 444 -9.04 20.69 -23.04
C PHE A 444 -7.74 20.81 -22.24
N THR A 445 -7.80 21.31 -20.99
CA THR A 445 -6.59 21.30 -20.15
C THR A 445 -6.87 20.68 -18.78
N GLN A 446 -7.24 19.40 -18.78
CA GLN A 446 -7.08 18.55 -17.59
C GLN A 446 -6.74 17.12 -18.03
N ASN A 447 -5.57 16.94 -18.58
CA ASN A 447 -4.84 15.66 -18.62
C ASN A 447 -3.38 15.95 -19.03
N ARG A 448 -2.64 16.61 -18.17
CA ARG A 448 -1.18 16.58 -18.21
C ARG A 448 -0.71 15.32 -17.50
N ILE A 449 -0.56 14.26 -18.24
CA ILE A 449 0.26 13.12 -17.83
C ILE A 449 1.22 12.85 -18.99
N ASN A 450 2.52 12.99 -18.71
CA ASN A 450 3.68 12.55 -19.46
C ASN A 450 4.01 13.27 -20.78
N GLU A 451 4.53 14.49 -20.69
CA GLU A 451 5.20 15.21 -21.79
C GLU A 451 6.72 14.93 -21.93
N GLU A 452 7.28 13.95 -21.24
CA GLU A 452 8.74 13.70 -21.32
C GLU A 452 9.18 12.60 -22.30
N GLN A 453 8.27 11.93 -23.01
CA GLN A 453 8.67 10.87 -23.96
C GLN A 453 8.39 11.16 -25.44
N THR A 454 7.93 12.35 -25.83
CA THR A 454 7.61 12.67 -27.24
C THR A 454 8.53 13.70 -27.89
N ARG A 455 9.71 13.96 -27.36
CA ARG A 455 10.67 14.93 -27.95
C ARG A 455 11.62 14.36 -29.01
N GLN A 456 11.26 13.25 -29.66
CA GLN A 456 12.21 12.66 -30.62
C GLN A 456 11.67 12.31 -32.01
N PHE A 457 10.54 12.85 -32.49
CA PHE A 457 10.22 12.75 -33.92
C PHE A 457 9.51 14.01 -34.42
N GLY A 458 10.15 14.64 -35.41
CA GLY A 458 9.86 15.94 -35.95
C GLY A 458 8.49 16.15 -36.58
N SER A 459 8.11 17.34 -36.53
CA SER A 459 7.06 18.23 -36.98
C SER A 459 5.99 18.56 -35.97
N ASN A 460 6.02 19.81 -35.50
CA ASN A 460 5.12 20.38 -34.50
C ASN A 460 3.65 20.53 -34.95
N TRP A 461 3.26 20.07 -36.14
CA TRP A 461 1.92 20.25 -36.66
C TRP A 461 1.14 18.94 -36.72
N TYR A 462 -0.02 18.88 -36.01
CA TYR A 462 -0.87 17.72 -35.85
C TYR A 462 -1.13 16.94 -37.14
N PHE A 463 -1.41 17.63 -38.26
CA PHE A 463 -1.74 16.98 -39.52
C PHE A 463 -0.54 16.36 -40.27
N TYR A 464 0.68 16.65 -39.86
CA TYR A 464 1.88 16.01 -40.43
C TYR A 464 2.39 14.83 -39.58
N ASN A 465 1.74 14.56 -38.43
CA ASN A 465 2.07 13.42 -37.57
C ASN A 465 1.06 12.32 -37.75
N ASN A 466 1.37 11.32 -38.56
CA ASN A 466 0.51 10.17 -38.84
C ASN A 466 0.09 9.38 -37.60
N THR A 467 0.96 9.31 -36.60
CA THR A 467 0.66 8.61 -35.33
C THR A 467 -0.42 9.35 -34.54
N THR A 468 -0.33 10.67 -34.47
CA THR A 468 -1.31 11.52 -33.78
C THR A 468 -2.65 11.55 -34.51
N LEU A 469 -2.63 11.57 -35.84
CA LEU A 469 -3.83 11.47 -36.70
C LEU A 469 -4.55 10.13 -36.49
N THR A 470 -3.81 9.02 -36.50
CA THR A 470 -4.39 7.67 -36.33
C THR A 470 -4.97 7.52 -34.93
N PHE A 471 -4.28 8.01 -33.90
CA PHE A 471 -4.77 8.01 -32.53
C PHE A 471 -6.01 8.92 -32.36
N GLY A 472 -5.98 10.12 -32.96
CA GLY A 472 -7.12 11.04 -32.95
C GLY A 472 -8.34 10.46 -33.65
N TYR A 473 -8.15 9.79 -34.79
CA TYR A 473 -9.22 9.12 -35.53
C TYR A 473 -9.82 7.94 -34.76
N SER A 474 -8.98 7.12 -34.13
CA SER A 474 -9.44 6.00 -33.32
C SER A 474 -10.19 6.46 -32.06
N SER A 475 -9.71 7.53 -31.40
CA SER A 475 -10.38 8.17 -30.26
C SER A 475 -11.71 8.81 -30.66
N PHE A 476 -11.77 9.46 -31.82
CA PHE A 476 -13.01 10.00 -32.37
C PHE A 476 -14.03 8.90 -32.64
N LYS A 477 -13.60 7.82 -33.29
CA LYS A 477 -14.47 6.69 -33.63
C LYS A 477 -14.98 5.94 -32.38
N LYS A 478 -14.14 5.85 -31.34
CA LYS A 478 -14.53 5.26 -30.05
C LYS A 478 -15.59 6.11 -29.31
N LYS A 479 -15.44 7.46 -29.36
CA LYS A 479 -16.34 8.39 -28.66
C LYS A 479 -17.63 8.69 -29.43
N TRP A 480 -17.58 8.76 -30.77
CA TRP A 480 -18.66 9.25 -31.62
C TRP A 480 -19.21 8.21 -32.61
N GLY A 481 -18.60 7.04 -32.71
CA GLY A 481 -19.00 5.96 -33.61
C GLY A 481 -18.74 6.28 -35.10
N LYS A 482 -19.50 5.63 -36.00
CA LYS A 482 -19.42 5.82 -37.46
C LYS A 482 -20.33 6.96 -37.93
N ARG A 483 -20.20 8.15 -37.36
CA ARG A 483 -21.02 9.29 -37.76
C ARG A 483 -20.54 9.91 -39.07
N LYS A 484 -21.50 10.28 -39.93
CA LYS A 484 -21.19 10.96 -41.19
C LYS A 484 -20.89 12.45 -40.96
N LEU A 485 -20.06 13.03 -41.81
CA LEU A 485 -19.77 14.48 -41.83
C LEU A 485 -21.00 15.21 -42.41
N GLU A 486 -21.83 15.77 -41.56
CA GLU A 486 -23.07 16.51 -41.90
C GLU A 486 -23.33 17.55 -40.80
N ASP A 487 -24.16 18.54 -41.09
CA ASP A 487 -24.53 19.56 -40.11
C ASP A 487 -25.15 18.94 -38.88
N ASN A 488 -24.83 19.44 -37.67
CA ASN A 488 -25.28 18.95 -36.40
C ASN A 488 -24.91 17.48 -36.09
N TRP A 489 -23.81 16.93 -36.66
CA TRP A 489 -23.31 15.56 -36.45
C TRP A 489 -23.11 15.16 -34.98
N ARG A 490 -23.01 16.13 -34.06
CA ARG A 490 -22.85 15.90 -32.62
C ARG A 490 -24.19 15.57 -31.94
N ARG A 491 -25.32 15.89 -32.54
CA ARG A 491 -26.64 15.66 -31.95
C ARG A 491 -27.12 14.23 -32.18
N GLN A 492 -27.64 13.61 -31.13
CA GLN A 492 -28.14 12.24 -31.19
C GLN A 492 -29.54 12.18 -31.86
N ASN A 493 -30.39 13.18 -31.61
CA ASN A 493 -31.71 13.33 -32.23
C ASN A 493 -31.72 14.54 -33.15
N LYS A 494 -31.96 14.31 -34.42
CA LYS A 494 -32.07 15.31 -35.47
C LYS A 494 -33.54 15.61 -35.78
N SER A 495 -34.40 15.70 -34.75
CA SER A 495 -35.76 16.15 -34.99
C SER A 495 -35.72 17.60 -35.49
N THR A 496 -36.21 17.84 -36.68
CA THR A 496 -36.49 19.15 -37.20
C THR A 496 -37.64 19.74 -36.42
N VAL A 497 -37.33 20.43 -35.33
CA VAL A 497 -38.31 21.29 -34.67
C VAL A 497 -38.61 22.42 -35.63
N SER A 498 -39.87 22.63 -36.03
CA SER A 498 -40.25 23.75 -36.88
C SER A 498 -39.86 25.07 -36.19
N LEU A 499 -39.47 26.07 -36.99
CA LEU A 499 -39.13 27.39 -36.46
C LEU A 499 -40.25 27.97 -35.57
N GLU A 500 -41.51 27.65 -35.85
CA GLU A 500 -42.65 28.06 -35.07
C GLU A 500 -42.71 27.37 -33.69
N GLU A 501 -42.33 26.10 -33.60
CA GLU A 501 -42.26 25.34 -32.36
C GLU A 501 -41.06 25.81 -31.49
N TYR A 502 -39.96 26.26 -32.12
CA TYR A 502 -38.82 26.84 -31.45
C TYR A 502 -39.14 28.21 -30.85
N TYR A 503 -39.85 29.09 -31.60
CA TYR A 503 -40.26 30.39 -31.06
C TYR A 503 -41.35 30.29 -30.01
N SER A 504 -42.34 29.39 -30.17
CA SER A 504 -43.34 29.16 -29.13
C SER A 504 -42.75 28.59 -27.83
N LYS A 505 -41.71 27.76 -27.94
CA LYS A 505 -40.99 27.23 -26.79
C LYS A 505 -40.07 28.26 -26.12
N GLN A 506 -39.50 29.20 -26.91
CA GLN A 506 -38.74 30.33 -26.38
C GLN A 506 -39.65 31.35 -25.68
N ASP A 507 -40.82 31.65 -26.25
CA ASP A 507 -41.80 32.54 -25.61
C ASP A 507 -42.38 31.94 -24.34
N SER A 508 -42.65 30.63 -24.29
CA SER A 508 -43.07 29.96 -23.06
C SER A 508 -41.98 29.93 -21.99
N LEU A 509 -40.70 29.69 -22.37
CA LEU A 509 -39.56 29.75 -21.46
C LEU A 509 -39.20 31.17 -20.99
N GLN A 510 -39.47 32.21 -21.82
CA GLN A 510 -39.32 33.60 -21.40
C GLN A 510 -40.45 34.02 -20.47
N LYS A 511 -41.70 33.60 -20.74
CA LYS A 511 -42.83 33.83 -19.83
C LYS A 511 -42.61 33.12 -18.49
N GLU A 512 -42.16 31.87 -18.48
CA GLU A 512 -41.83 31.12 -17.26
C GLU A 512 -40.69 31.74 -16.47
N LYS A 513 -39.64 32.29 -17.14
CA LYS A 513 -38.55 33.03 -16.51
C LYS A 513 -39.00 34.38 -15.93
N THR A 514 -39.93 35.07 -16.54
CA THR A 514 -40.47 36.35 -16.03
C THR A 514 -41.49 36.16 -14.91
N GLU A 515 -42.25 35.06 -14.91
CA GLU A 515 -43.19 34.73 -13.84
C GLU A 515 -42.53 34.16 -12.58
N ASN A 516 -41.39 33.50 -12.71
CA ASN A 516 -40.63 32.90 -11.60
C ASN A 516 -39.27 33.62 -11.36
N ASP A 517 -39.20 34.92 -11.61
CA ASP A 517 -38.01 35.72 -11.35
C ASP A 517 -37.71 35.75 -9.84
N PRO A 518 -36.58 35.15 -9.36
CA PRO A 518 -36.22 35.14 -7.95
C PRO A 518 -35.89 36.51 -7.35
N LYS A 519 -35.91 37.58 -8.14
CA LYS A 519 -35.74 38.98 -7.70
C LYS A 519 -37.10 39.67 -7.47
N LYS A 520 -38.22 39.03 -7.75
CA LYS A 520 -39.55 39.57 -7.51
C LYS A 520 -40.15 39.00 -6.23
N ARG A 521 -40.77 39.83 -5.40
CA ARG A 521 -41.46 39.42 -4.17
C ARG A 521 -42.61 38.43 -4.46
N GLU A 522 -43.31 38.60 -5.58
CA GLU A 522 -44.43 37.78 -6.00
C GLU A 522 -44.06 36.30 -6.15
N THR A 523 -42.84 35.99 -6.57
CA THR A 523 -42.35 34.64 -6.68
C THR A 523 -42.30 33.92 -5.33
N TYR A 524 -41.87 34.64 -4.29
CA TYR A 524 -41.79 34.06 -2.93
C TYR A 524 -43.17 33.99 -2.25
N LEU A 525 -44.09 34.91 -2.60
CA LEU A 525 -45.45 34.90 -2.06
C LEU A 525 -46.31 33.75 -2.61
N LYS A 526 -46.07 33.30 -3.85
CA LYS A 526 -46.75 32.14 -4.44
C LYS A 526 -46.46 30.83 -3.71
N ASP A 527 -45.26 30.70 -3.14
CA ASP A 527 -44.80 29.50 -2.42
C ASP A 527 -45.30 29.45 -0.96
N LEU A 528 -45.95 30.49 -0.46
CA LEU A 528 -46.42 30.53 0.92
C LEU A 528 -47.76 29.83 1.07
N PRO A 529 -47.93 28.95 2.06
CA PRO A 529 -49.21 28.34 2.38
C PRO A 529 -50.12 29.38 3.10
N PHE A 530 -51.02 29.98 2.37
CA PHE A 530 -52.08 30.84 2.89
C PHE A 530 -53.32 30.09 3.20
#